data_9866a12dc5b507a76ad368b3ffe8db9d
#
_entry.id   9866a12dc5b507a76ad368b3ffe8db9d
#
_cell.length_a   1.000
_cell.length_b   1.000
_cell.length_c   1.000
_cell.angle_alpha   90.00
_cell.angle_beta   90.00
_cell.angle_gamma   90.00
#
_symmetry.space_group_name_H-M   'P 1'
#
loop_
_entity.id
_entity.type
_entity.pdbx_description
1 polymer ?
#
loop_
_entity_poly.entity_id
_entity_poly.type
_entity_poly.pdbx_seq_one_letter_code
_entity_poly.pdbx_strand_id
1 'polypeptide(L)'
;IKSAFTCPVYDEITIRHTQAWAYKQPHRFLLFDRDAKFGAEVHSAVRDMGSEPIRTAFRSLWQNGVAERWVGSCRRDLLDHVIILNERHLKRLMSSYLLYYHQDRTHLGLAKDTPASRPTEIRSARERKIQSFPRLGGLHHLYAVAA
;
A
#
# COMPACT_ATOMS: atom_id res chain seq x y z
N ILE A 1 -6.16 -35.31 -22.58
CA ILE A 1 -5.09 -34.31 -22.67
C ILE A 1 -5.78 -32.95 -22.53
N LYS A 2 -5.85 -32.40 -21.29
CA LYS A 2 -6.34 -31.05 -21.07
C LYS A 2 -5.11 -30.11 -21.17
N SER A 3 -5.03 -29.35 -22.26
CA SER A 3 -4.10 -28.24 -22.34
C SER A 3 -4.61 -27.16 -21.37
N ALA A 4 -3.91 -27.01 -20.26
CA ALA A 4 -4.13 -25.89 -19.36
C ALA A 4 -3.66 -24.63 -20.09
N PHE A 5 -4.58 -23.89 -20.67
CA PHE A 5 -4.37 -22.48 -21.00
C PHE A 5 -4.34 -21.72 -19.67
N THR A 6 -3.19 -21.60 -19.07
CA THR A 6 -2.98 -20.68 -17.93
C THR A 6 -3.10 -19.26 -18.47
N CYS A 7 -4.08 -18.52 -17.96
CA CYS A 7 -4.23 -17.11 -18.28
C CYS A 7 -3.03 -16.36 -17.70
N PRO A 8 -2.24 -15.58 -18.47
CA PRO A 8 -1.09 -14.85 -17.95
C PRO A 8 -1.41 -13.95 -16.77
N VAL A 9 -2.63 -13.42 -16.72
CA VAL A 9 -3.14 -12.60 -15.61
C VAL A 9 -3.31 -13.42 -14.33
N TYR A 10 -3.71 -14.70 -14.45
CA TYR A 10 -3.85 -15.61 -13.33
C TYR A 10 -2.51 -15.89 -12.65
N ASP A 11 -1.49 -16.21 -13.44
CA ASP A 11 -0.16 -16.48 -12.92
C ASP A 11 0.44 -15.27 -12.22
N GLU A 12 0.29 -14.08 -12.81
CA GLU A 12 0.80 -12.83 -12.23
C GLU A 12 0.10 -12.48 -10.91
N ILE A 13 -1.22 -12.59 -10.84
CA ILE A 13 -1.98 -12.34 -9.62
C ILE A 13 -1.61 -13.36 -8.55
N THR A 14 -1.54 -14.65 -8.88
CA THR A 14 -1.19 -15.72 -7.95
C THR A 14 0.22 -15.52 -7.40
N ILE A 15 1.21 -15.21 -8.25
CA ILE A 15 2.60 -14.96 -7.84
C ILE A 15 2.67 -13.74 -6.92
N ARG A 16 2.03 -12.64 -7.27
CA ARG A 16 2.04 -11.41 -6.46
C ARG A 16 1.38 -11.62 -5.11
N HIS A 17 0.27 -12.35 -5.04
CA HIS A 17 -0.40 -12.69 -3.79
C HIS A 17 0.47 -13.59 -2.92
N THR A 18 1.04 -14.65 -3.48
CA THR A 18 1.94 -15.55 -2.74
C THR A 18 3.14 -14.80 -2.18
N GLN A 19 3.72 -13.87 -2.94
CA GLN A 19 4.83 -13.03 -2.47
C GLN A 19 4.40 -12.04 -1.37
N ALA A 20 3.19 -11.47 -1.47
CA ALA A 20 2.68 -10.53 -0.48
C ALA A 20 2.38 -11.21 0.87
N TRP A 21 2.05 -12.51 0.87
CA TRP A 21 1.62 -13.25 2.06
C TRP A 21 2.59 -14.34 2.53
N ALA A 22 3.74 -14.48 1.89
CA ALA A 22 4.73 -15.52 2.24
C ALA A 22 5.13 -15.54 3.73
N TYR A 23 4.87 -14.46 4.47
CA TYR A 23 5.29 -14.30 5.87
C TYR A 23 4.19 -13.87 6.84
N LYS A 24 2.93 -13.76 6.39
CA LYS A 24 1.80 -13.34 7.24
C LYS A 24 0.60 -14.24 7.01
N GLN A 25 -0.25 -14.36 8.03
CA GLN A 25 -1.54 -15.01 7.85
C GLN A 25 -2.36 -14.28 6.77
N PRO A 26 -3.05 -15.02 5.89
CA PRO A 26 -3.84 -14.41 4.84
C PRO A 26 -4.94 -13.53 5.44
N HIS A 27 -5.24 -12.42 4.79
CA HIS A 27 -6.37 -11.60 5.18
C HIS A 27 -7.67 -12.37 4.94
N ARG A 28 -8.62 -12.24 5.88
CA ARG A 28 -9.90 -12.95 5.80
C ARG A 28 -10.65 -12.67 4.49
N PHE A 29 -10.62 -11.42 4.04
CA PHE A 29 -11.34 -10.98 2.85
C PHE A 29 -10.38 -10.29 1.87
N LEU A 30 -10.59 -10.55 0.58
CA LEU A 30 -9.94 -9.83 -0.52
C LEU A 30 -11.01 -9.19 -1.41
N LEU A 31 -11.00 -7.86 -1.46
CA LEU A 31 -11.99 -7.09 -2.21
C LEU A 31 -11.51 -6.85 -3.64
N PHE A 32 -12.35 -7.15 -4.61
CA PHE A 32 -12.12 -6.92 -6.03
C PHE A 32 -13.17 -5.99 -6.63
N ASP A 33 -12.77 -5.19 -7.60
CA ASP A 33 -13.70 -4.52 -8.49
C ASP A 33 -14.34 -5.52 -9.46
N ARG A 34 -15.23 -5.02 -10.35
CA ARG A 34 -15.92 -5.85 -11.33
C ARG A 34 -15.19 -5.96 -12.67
N ASP A 35 -13.90 -5.70 -12.71
CA ASP A 35 -13.10 -5.86 -13.91
C ASP A 35 -13.14 -7.34 -14.37
N ALA A 36 -13.29 -7.54 -15.66
CA ALA A 36 -13.36 -8.87 -16.27
C ALA A 36 -12.08 -9.71 -16.04
N LYS A 37 -10.94 -9.07 -15.77
CA LYS A 37 -9.69 -9.76 -15.43
C LYS A 37 -9.78 -10.56 -14.12
N PHE A 38 -10.72 -10.25 -13.22
CA PHE A 38 -10.96 -10.99 -11.99
C PHE A 38 -12.06 -12.02 -12.18
N GLY A 39 -11.81 -13.02 -13.06
CA GLY A 39 -12.72 -14.12 -13.37
C GLY A 39 -12.81 -15.18 -12.27
N ALA A 40 -13.54 -16.27 -12.59
CA ALA A 40 -13.76 -17.38 -11.65
C ALA A 40 -12.46 -18.05 -11.19
N GLU A 41 -11.46 -18.12 -12.05
CA GLU A 41 -10.14 -18.70 -11.75
C GLU A 41 -9.41 -17.92 -10.67
N VAL A 42 -9.43 -16.58 -10.74
CA VAL A 42 -8.83 -15.71 -9.70
C VAL A 42 -9.54 -15.90 -8.37
N HIS A 43 -10.88 -15.99 -8.38
CA HIS A 43 -11.65 -16.26 -7.18
C HIS A 43 -11.34 -17.62 -6.55
N SER A 44 -11.10 -18.65 -7.37
CA SER A 44 -10.69 -19.97 -6.88
C SER A 44 -9.32 -19.89 -6.21
N ALA A 45 -8.33 -19.29 -6.89
CA ALA A 45 -6.99 -19.14 -6.36
C ALA A 45 -6.96 -18.39 -5.02
N VAL A 46 -7.77 -17.33 -4.88
CA VAL A 46 -7.87 -16.57 -3.62
C VAL A 46 -8.42 -17.44 -2.49
N ARG A 47 -9.40 -18.31 -2.77
CA ARG A 47 -9.91 -19.25 -1.76
C ARG A 47 -8.87 -20.29 -1.39
N ASP A 48 -8.13 -20.81 -2.36
CA ASP A 48 -7.06 -21.79 -2.13
C ASP A 48 -5.93 -21.19 -1.26
N MET A 49 -5.72 -19.87 -1.32
CA MET A 49 -4.82 -19.15 -0.43
C MET A 49 -5.42 -18.81 0.96
N GLY A 50 -6.62 -19.29 1.27
CA GLY A 50 -7.27 -19.11 2.56
C GLY A 50 -7.98 -17.75 2.76
N SER A 51 -8.23 -17.00 1.68
CA SER A 51 -8.97 -15.73 1.72
C SER A 51 -10.32 -15.86 1.03
N GLU A 52 -11.30 -15.09 1.46
CA GLU A 52 -12.61 -15.03 0.82
C GLU A 52 -12.65 -13.87 -0.20
N PRO A 53 -12.84 -14.15 -1.51
CA PRO A 53 -12.95 -13.11 -2.53
C PRO A 53 -14.32 -12.44 -2.47
N ILE A 54 -14.34 -11.13 -2.31
CA ILE A 54 -15.57 -10.32 -2.31
C ILE A 54 -15.53 -9.37 -3.51
N ARG A 55 -16.60 -9.39 -4.32
CA ARG A 55 -16.79 -8.40 -5.38
C ARG A 55 -17.54 -7.18 -4.86
N THR A 56 -17.09 -5.98 -5.27
CA THR A 56 -17.84 -4.75 -5.05
C THR A 56 -19.22 -4.83 -5.71
N ALA A 57 -20.22 -4.16 -5.15
CA ALA A 57 -21.54 -4.05 -5.76
C ALA A 57 -21.47 -3.25 -7.08
N PHE A 58 -22.46 -3.42 -7.93
CA PHE A 58 -22.52 -2.72 -9.22
C PHE A 58 -22.60 -1.21 -8.97
N ARG A 59 -21.79 -0.41 -9.68
CA ARG A 59 -21.69 1.05 -9.55
C ARG A 59 -21.37 1.57 -8.14
N SER A 60 -20.73 0.77 -7.30
CA SER A 60 -20.43 1.10 -5.90
C SER A 60 -18.94 1.38 -5.71
N LEU A 61 -18.43 2.42 -6.35
CA LEU A 61 -17.02 2.83 -6.30
C LEU A 61 -16.55 3.12 -4.85
N TRP A 62 -17.45 3.60 -3.99
CA TRP A 62 -17.13 3.88 -2.59
C TRP A 62 -16.71 2.66 -1.79
N GLN A 63 -17.07 1.43 -2.23
CA GLN A 63 -16.65 0.19 -1.57
C GLN A 63 -15.15 -0.05 -1.70
N ASN A 64 -14.49 0.53 -2.70
CA ASN A 64 -13.05 0.49 -2.87
C ASN A 64 -12.35 1.80 -2.45
N GLY A 65 -13.06 2.70 -1.80
CA GLY A 65 -12.60 4.06 -1.50
C GLY A 65 -11.32 4.12 -0.64
N VAL A 66 -11.03 3.11 0.17
CA VAL A 66 -9.77 3.04 0.95
C VAL A 66 -8.59 2.82 0.02
N ALA A 67 -8.69 1.87 -0.90
CA ALA A 67 -7.63 1.57 -1.87
C ALA A 67 -7.42 2.76 -2.83
N GLU A 68 -8.51 3.35 -3.33
CA GLU A 68 -8.43 4.53 -4.20
C GLU A 68 -7.77 5.72 -3.51
N ARG A 69 -8.10 5.97 -2.24
CA ARG A 69 -7.48 7.02 -1.44
C ARG A 69 -5.98 6.77 -1.26
N TRP A 70 -5.60 5.52 -0.99
CA TRP A 70 -4.20 5.16 -0.85
C TRP A 70 -3.43 5.35 -2.16
N VAL A 71 -3.98 4.85 -3.28
CA VAL A 71 -3.40 5.05 -4.62
C VAL A 71 -3.27 6.54 -4.94
N GLY A 72 -4.32 7.33 -4.68
CA GLY A 72 -4.30 8.77 -4.87
C GLY A 72 -3.25 9.48 -4.02
N SER A 73 -3.03 9.03 -2.77
CA SER A 73 -1.96 9.55 -1.93
C SER A 73 -0.58 9.19 -2.48
N CYS A 74 -0.38 7.92 -2.84
CA CYS A 74 0.88 7.45 -3.42
C CYS A 74 1.26 8.22 -4.71
N ARG A 75 0.28 8.50 -5.57
CA ARG A 75 0.50 9.32 -6.77
C ARG A 75 0.96 10.71 -6.39
N ARG A 76 0.18 11.44 -5.61
CA ARG A 76 0.49 12.84 -5.25
C ARG A 76 1.76 13.00 -4.43
N ASP A 77 2.00 12.07 -3.51
CA ASP A 77 3.14 12.18 -2.59
C ASP A 77 4.45 11.68 -3.23
N LEU A 78 4.39 10.82 -4.26
CA LEU A 78 5.58 10.21 -4.86
C LEU A 78 5.55 10.15 -6.39
N LEU A 79 4.58 9.44 -6.98
CA LEU A 79 4.67 9.01 -8.39
C LEU A 79 4.58 10.16 -9.38
N ASP A 80 3.87 11.24 -9.06
CA ASP A 80 3.76 12.43 -9.91
C ASP A 80 5.07 13.28 -9.91
N HIS A 81 6.04 12.95 -9.04
CA HIS A 81 7.31 13.66 -8.89
C HIS A 81 8.53 12.89 -9.38
N VAL A 82 8.36 11.66 -9.87
CA VAL A 82 9.48 10.80 -10.26
C VAL A 82 9.26 10.14 -11.61
N ILE A 83 10.36 9.93 -12.35
CA ILE A 83 10.34 9.15 -13.58
C ILE A 83 10.70 7.70 -13.23
N ILE A 84 9.79 6.77 -13.53
CA ILE A 84 10.00 5.35 -13.29
C ILE A 84 10.80 4.77 -14.45
N LEU A 85 11.99 4.25 -14.18
CA LEU A 85 12.88 3.71 -15.20
C LEU A 85 12.59 2.24 -15.54
N ASN A 86 12.23 1.44 -14.51
CA ASN A 86 11.95 0.01 -14.65
C ASN A 86 11.22 -0.52 -13.40
N GLU A 87 10.80 -1.79 -13.44
CA GLU A 87 10.08 -2.43 -12.35
C GLU A 87 10.87 -2.46 -11.03
N ARG A 88 12.18 -2.73 -11.08
CA ARG A 88 13.04 -2.72 -9.88
C ARG A 88 13.07 -1.34 -9.24
N HIS A 89 13.15 -0.29 -10.06
CA HIS A 89 13.10 1.08 -9.58
C HIS A 89 11.75 1.39 -8.91
N LEU A 90 10.65 1.02 -9.54
CA LEU A 90 9.31 1.17 -8.96
C LEU A 90 9.19 0.44 -7.63
N LYS A 91 9.58 -0.83 -7.54
CA LYS A 91 9.54 -1.61 -6.30
C LYS A 91 10.32 -0.94 -5.16
N ARG A 92 11.50 -0.41 -5.45
CA ARG A 92 12.31 0.33 -4.46
C ARG A 92 11.62 1.60 -3.97
N LEU A 93 11.08 2.40 -4.90
CA LEU A 93 10.33 3.61 -4.57
C LEU A 93 9.10 3.31 -3.73
N MET A 94 8.33 2.29 -4.12
CA MET A 94 7.13 1.86 -3.39
C MET A 94 7.46 1.34 -1.98
N SER A 95 8.55 0.58 -1.82
CA SER A 95 9.00 0.12 -0.50
C SER A 95 9.37 1.32 0.40
N SER A 96 10.09 2.29 -0.12
CA SER A 96 10.43 3.51 0.61
C SER A 96 9.19 4.33 0.96
N TYR A 97 8.21 4.42 0.03
CA TYR A 97 6.96 5.11 0.28
C TYR A 97 6.12 4.44 1.35
N LEU A 98 6.04 3.11 1.37
CA LEU A 98 5.31 2.37 2.41
C LEU A 98 5.90 2.62 3.80
N LEU A 99 7.24 2.64 3.93
CA LEU A 99 7.88 2.99 5.20
C LEU A 99 7.51 4.41 5.64
N TYR A 100 7.64 5.39 4.74
CA TYR A 100 7.25 6.76 5.02
C TYR A 100 5.77 6.87 5.39
N TYR A 101 4.88 6.24 4.63
CA TYR A 101 3.43 6.27 4.83
C TYR A 101 3.01 5.73 6.21
N HIS A 102 3.65 4.65 6.66
CA HIS A 102 3.30 4.01 7.93
C HIS A 102 3.99 4.62 9.14
N GLN A 103 5.23 5.07 9.00
CA GLN A 103 6.06 5.49 10.14
C GLN A 103 6.15 6.99 10.33
N ASP A 104 6.14 7.77 9.24
CA ASP A 104 6.45 9.21 9.29
C ASP A 104 5.27 10.10 8.87
N ARG A 105 4.43 9.64 7.94
CA ARG A 105 3.31 10.42 7.42
C ARG A 105 2.18 10.52 8.43
N THR A 106 1.84 11.74 8.83
CA THR A 106 0.72 11.98 9.74
C THR A 106 -0.62 11.95 8.99
N HIS A 107 -1.65 11.41 9.63
CA HIS A 107 -2.99 11.27 9.08
C HIS A 107 -4.03 12.00 9.91
N LEU A 108 -4.81 12.86 9.29
CA LEU A 108 -5.87 13.62 9.99
C LEU A 108 -6.89 12.70 10.66
N GLY A 109 -7.25 11.59 10.00
CA GLY A 109 -8.17 10.59 10.54
C GLY A 109 -7.64 9.81 11.75
N LEU A 110 -6.33 9.91 12.03
CA LEU A 110 -5.66 9.33 13.20
C LEU A 110 -5.22 10.39 14.21
N ALA A 111 -5.93 11.51 14.31
CA ALA A 111 -5.58 12.63 15.18
C ALA A 111 -4.14 13.13 14.95
N LYS A 112 -3.68 13.13 13.69
CA LYS A 112 -2.32 13.47 13.26
C LYS A 112 -1.25 12.47 13.70
N ASP A 113 -1.62 11.28 14.14
CA ASP A 113 -0.68 10.19 14.34
C ASP A 113 -0.36 9.47 13.03
N THR A 114 0.65 8.60 13.05
CA THR A 114 1.03 7.72 11.94
C THR A 114 0.30 6.36 12.08
N PRO A 115 0.09 5.61 10.98
CA PRO A 115 -0.54 4.28 11.07
C PRO A 115 0.20 3.29 11.98
N ALA A 116 1.53 3.40 12.10
CA ALA A 116 2.34 2.57 12.97
C ALA A 116 2.34 3.06 14.43
N SER A 117 1.69 4.18 14.71
CA SER A 117 1.68 4.88 16.01
C SER A 117 3.08 5.31 16.44
N ARG A 118 3.33 6.60 16.44
CA ARG A 118 4.61 7.16 16.86
C ARG A 118 4.48 7.81 18.23
N PRO A 119 5.39 7.50 19.20
CA PRO A 119 5.38 8.18 20.49
C PRO A 119 5.47 9.70 20.32
N THR A 120 4.54 10.42 20.94
CA THR A 120 4.60 11.88 20.96
C THR A 120 5.69 12.31 21.95
N GLU A 121 6.72 12.96 21.45
CA GLU A 121 7.74 13.54 22.33
C GLU A 121 7.21 14.81 22.98
N ILE A 122 6.84 14.71 24.27
CA ILE A 122 6.48 15.86 25.11
C ILE A 122 7.74 16.35 25.77
N ARG A 123 8.38 17.39 25.22
CA ARG A 123 9.54 18.05 25.82
C ARG A 123 9.23 19.52 26.15
N SER A 124 9.82 20.03 27.21
CA SER A 124 9.64 21.42 27.66
C SER A 124 10.09 22.44 26.60
N ALA A 125 9.46 23.60 26.57
CA ALA A 125 9.51 24.58 25.49
C ALA A 125 10.82 25.37 25.32
N ARG A 126 11.78 25.24 26.23
CA ARG A 126 12.85 26.26 26.40
C ARG A 126 14.00 26.23 25.41
N GLU A 127 14.33 25.06 24.80
CA GLU A 127 15.45 25.00 23.83
C GLU A 127 15.16 23.91 22.78
N ARG A 128 14.32 24.23 21.81
CA ARG A 128 13.96 23.24 20.77
C ARG A 128 14.62 23.63 19.45
N LYS A 129 15.70 22.95 19.10
CA LYS A 129 16.20 22.97 17.73
C LYS A 129 15.43 21.88 16.96
N ILE A 130 14.61 22.30 16.00
CA ILE A 130 13.91 21.37 15.10
C ILE A 130 14.91 20.92 14.04
N GLN A 131 15.06 19.62 13.90
CA GLN A 131 15.89 18.99 12.88
C GLN A 131 15.00 18.34 11.81
N SER A 132 15.38 18.55 10.56
CA SER A 132 14.67 18.03 9.39
C SER A 132 15.42 16.81 8.84
N PHE A 133 14.72 15.70 8.65
CA PHE A 133 15.26 14.47 8.08
C PHE A 133 14.57 14.19 6.76
N PRO A 134 15.30 14.20 5.62
CA PRO A 134 14.70 13.99 4.31
C PRO A 134 14.14 12.56 4.17
N ARG A 135 13.01 12.47 3.48
CA ARG A 135 12.32 11.23 3.10
C ARG A 135 12.06 11.25 1.59
N LEU A 136 12.00 10.06 1.00
CA LEU A 136 11.69 9.89 -0.44
C LEU A 136 12.56 10.77 -1.35
N GLY A 137 13.89 10.78 -1.08
CA GLY A 137 14.82 11.60 -1.88
C GLY A 137 14.68 13.10 -1.65
N GLY A 138 14.07 13.54 -0.54
CA GLY A 138 13.87 14.96 -0.21
C GLY A 138 12.49 15.51 -0.60
N LEU A 139 11.61 14.70 -1.20
CA LEU A 139 10.22 15.12 -1.50
C LEU A 139 9.44 15.42 -0.22
N HIS A 140 9.72 14.69 0.84
CA HIS A 140 9.11 14.87 2.17
C HIS A 140 10.17 14.93 3.25
N HIS A 141 9.77 15.40 4.43
CA HIS A 141 10.66 15.50 5.58
C HIS A 141 9.95 15.03 6.85
N LEU A 142 10.70 14.32 7.68
CA LEU A 142 10.36 14.10 9.08
C LEU A 142 11.00 15.21 9.91
N TYR A 143 10.24 15.82 10.78
CA TYR A 143 10.74 16.82 11.72
C TYR A 143 10.77 16.22 13.12
N ALA A 144 11.91 16.30 13.78
CA ALA A 144 12.08 15.87 15.16
C ALA A 144 12.84 16.95 15.95
N VAL A 145 12.71 16.90 17.26
CA VAL A 145 13.47 17.78 18.16
C VAL A 145 14.86 17.19 18.32
N ALA A 146 15.91 17.97 18.08
CA ALA A 146 17.26 17.56 18.35
C ALA A 146 17.45 17.29 19.86
N ALA A 147 18.20 16.22 20.16
CA ALA A 147 18.57 15.85 21.51
C ALA A 147 19.54 16.89 22.11
#